data_02af9af3004403e1b13f43526b3bfb58
#
_entry.id   02af9af3004403e1b13f43526b3bfb58
#
_cell.length_a   1.000
_cell.length_b   1.000
_cell.length_c   1.000
_cell.angle_alpha   90.00
_cell.angle_beta   90.00
_cell.angle_gamma   90.00
#
_symmetry.space_group_name_H-M   'P 1'
#
loop_
_entity.id
_entity.type
_entity.pdbx_description
1 polymer ?
#
loop_
_entity_poly.entity_id
_entity_poly.type
_entity_poly.pdbx_seq_one_letter_code
_entity_poly.pdbx_strand_id
1 'polypeptide(L)'
;MTSKIKKNILKLKESSTLAINEKSKELIKSGKKIYRFGFGQSPFQIPERVVDTLKLNAHKKQYLPIQGLPELREKISNHLLKNTGVKYSKENILITPGSKEAMLLMHITFNGEILTPAPSWVSYEPQAQIGSNKIHWLET
;
A
#
# COMPACT_ATOMS: atom_id res chain seq x y z
N MET A 1 15.81 -32.04 -2.48
CA MET A 1 15.75 -31.12 -1.31
C MET A 1 14.39 -30.44 -1.31
N THR A 2 13.58 -30.63 -0.31
CA THR A 2 12.31 -29.91 -0.16
C THR A 2 12.60 -28.44 0.10
N SER A 3 12.05 -27.54 -0.72
CA SER A 3 12.21 -26.10 -0.52
C SER A 3 11.73 -25.69 0.88
N LYS A 4 12.55 -24.93 1.61
CA LYS A 4 12.18 -24.34 2.91
C LYS A 4 11.21 -23.14 2.76
N ILE A 5 10.94 -22.72 1.53
CA ILE A 5 10.03 -21.60 1.22
C ILE A 5 8.60 -22.15 1.10
N LYS A 6 7.64 -21.43 1.67
CA LYS A 6 6.21 -21.79 1.56
C LYS A 6 5.77 -21.89 0.09
N LYS A 7 4.97 -22.90 -0.23
CA LYS A 7 4.51 -23.18 -1.61
C LYS A 7 3.73 -22.02 -2.23
N ASN A 8 2.96 -21.27 -1.44
CA ASN A 8 2.23 -20.10 -1.90
C ASN A 8 3.17 -18.94 -2.30
N ILE A 9 4.32 -18.82 -1.63
CA ILE A 9 5.33 -17.80 -1.96
C ILE A 9 6.08 -18.14 -3.26
N LEU A 10 6.39 -19.42 -3.47
CA LEU A 10 7.05 -19.89 -4.70
C LEU A 10 6.23 -19.63 -5.98
N LYS A 11 4.93 -19.45 -5.85
CA LYS A 11 4.01 -19.17 -6.96
C LYS A 11 3.90 -17.68 -7.32
N LEU A 12 4.47 -16.78 -6.49
CA LEU A 12 4.42 -15.34 -6.76
C LEU A 12 5.20 -15.02 -8.02
N LYS A 13 4.57 -14.20 -8.87
CA LYS A 13 5.19 -13.65 -10.07
C LYS A 13 5.84 -12.30 -9.75
N GLU A 14 6.78 -11.89 -10.60
CA GLU A 14 7.34 -10.55 -10.57
C GLU A 14 6.24 -9.47 -10.73
N SER A 15 6.41 -8.34 -10.07
CA SER A 15 5.48 -7.21 -10.17
C SER A 15 5.45 -6.68 -11.61
N SER A 16 4.31 -6.79 -12.28
CA SER A 16 4.10 -6.25 -13.63
C SER A 16 4.40 -4.75 -13.73
N THR A 17 4.12 -3.99 -12.68
CA THR A 17 4.43 -2.56 -12.59
C THR A 17 5.93 -2.29 -12.63
N LEU A 18 6.73 -3.09 -11.92
CA LEU A 18 8.20 -2.98 -11.95
C LEU A 18 8.75 -3.40 -13.31
N ALA A 19 8.28 -4.51 -13.86
CA ALA A 19 8.70 -5.00 -15.17
C ALA A 19 8.41 -3.97 -16.28
N ILE A 20 7.22 -3.35 -16.30
CA ILE A 20 6.85 -2.29 -17.23
C ILE A 20 7.78 -1.07 -17.08
N ASN A 21 8.10 -0.70 -15.84
CA ASN A 21 8.99 0.45 -15.59
C ASN A 21 10.41 0.19 -16.07
N GLU A 22 10.97 -0.99 -15.80
CA GLU A 22 12.31 -1.36 -16.30
C GLU A 22 12.33 -1.41 -17.83
N LYS A 23 11.32 -2.01 -18.46
CA LYS A 23 11.19 -2.02 -19.91
C LYS A 23 11.08 -0.62 -20.52
N SER A 24 10.34 0.27 -19.87
CA SER A 24 10.26 1.68 -20.28
C SER A 24 11.61 2.38 -20.24
N LYS A 25 12.40 2.15 -19.19
CA LYS A 25 13.77 2.70 -19.08
C LYS A 25 14.69 2.21 -20.20
N GLU A 26 14.65 0.90 -20.51
CA GLU A 26 15.44 0.31 -21.61
C GLU A 26 15.10 0.94 -22.96
N LEU A 27 13.81 1.09 -23.26
CA LEU A 27 13.33 1.68 -24.51
C LEU A 27 13.73 3.16 -24.62
N ILE A 28 13.67 3.94 -23.54
CA ILE A 28 14.15 5.32 -23.52
C ILE A 28 15.66 5.38 -23.79
N LYS A 29 16.45 4.49 -23.17
CA LYS A 29 17.90 4.41 -23.40
C LYS A 29 18.22 4.06 -24.86
N SER A 30 17.36 3.30 -25.55
CA SER A 30 17.50 2.98 -26.98
C SER A 30 17.00 4.09 -27.92
N GLY A 31 16.69 5.29 -27.40
CA GLY A 31 16.26 6.46 -28.19
C GLY A 31 14.79 6.47 -28.52
N LYS A 32 13.96 5.56 -28.01
CA LYS A 32 12.51 5.58 -28.26
C LYS A 32 11.80 6.59 -27.38
N LYS A 33 10.85 7.32 -27.96
CA LYS A 33 9.94 8.20 -27.22
C LYS A 33 8.89 7.35 -26.49
N ILE A 34 8.91 7.35 -25.16
CA ILE A 34 8.00 6.56 -24.32
C ILE A 34 7.23 7.48 -23.37
N TYR A 35 5.92 7.32 -23.34
CA TYR A 35 5.04 7.93 -22.35
C TYR A 35 4.82 6.94 -21.21
N ARG A 36 5.24 7.29 -20.00
CA ARG A 36 5.23 6.40 -18.84
C ARG A 36 3.93 6.54 -18.05
N PHE A 37 3.09 5.49 -18.08
CA PHE A 37 1.87 5.38 -17.28
C PHE A 37 1.90 4.18 -16.31
N GLY A 38 3.09 3.62 -16.04
CA GLY A 38 3.25 2.44 -15.20
C GLY A 38 3.09 2.69 -13.71
N PHE A 39 3.30 3.92 -13.24
CA PHE A 39 3.12 4.31 -11.85
C PHE A 39 2.09 5.41 -11.70
N GLY A 40 1.17 5.24 -10.76
CA GLY A 40 0.24 6.27 -10.31
C GLY A 40 0.90 7.26 -9.33
N GLN A 41 2.06 7.81 -9.70
CA GLN A 41 2.76 8.77 -8.86
C GLN A 41 2.21 10.17 -9.10
N SER A 42 1.91 10.90 -8.01
CA SER A 42 1.49 12.31 -8.10
C SER A 42 2.55 13.16 -8.80
N PRO A 43 2.19 13.99 -9.80
CA PRO A 43 3.11 14.93 -10.42
C PRO A 43 3.37 16.18 -9.56
N PHE A 44 2.57 16.39 -8.52
CA PHE A 44 2.68 17.54 -7.63
C PHE A 44 3.76 17.34 -6.58
N GLN A 45 4.44 18.42 -6.23
CA GLN A 45 5.40 18.42 -5.13
C GLN A 45 4.69 18.24 -3.79
N ILE A 46 5.42 17.72 -2.81
CA ILE A 46 4.94 17.66 -1.43
C ILE A 46 4.75 19.11 -0.94
N PRO A 47 3.60 19.45 -0.31
CA PRO A 47 3.38 20.79 0.22
C PRO A 47 4.51 21.22 1.16
N GLU A 48 5.02 22.44 1.00
CA GLU A 48 6.17 22.96 1.74
C GLU A 48 5.99 22.85 3.27
N ARG A 49 4.79 23.14 3.76
CA ARG A 49 4.46 22.96 5.18
C ARG A 49 4.73 21.55 5.70
N VAL A 50 4.51 20.52 4.88
CA VAL A 50 4.78 19.11 5.24
C VAL A 50 6.29 18.87 5.28
N VAL A 51 7.01 19.37 4.28
CA VAL A 51 8.48 19.27 4.20
C VAL A 51 9.13 19.93 5.40
N ASP A 52 8.71 21.14 5.76
CA ASP A 52 9.28 21.88 6.89
C ASP A 52 8.93 21.23 8.23
N THR A 53 7.72 20.73 8.39
CA THR A 53 7.34 19.98 9.58
C THR A 53 8.20 18.73 9.74
N LEU A 54 8.50 18.00 8.65
CA LEU A 54 9.40 16.85 8.67
C LEU A 54 10.82 17.26 9.11
N LYS A 55 11.39 18.31 8.52
CA LYS A 55 12.71 18.84 8.89
C LYS A 55 12.79 19.18 10.38
N LEU A 56 11.78 19.90 10.90
CA LEU A 56 11.71 20.30 12.31
C LEU A 56 11.61 19.10 13.27
N ASN A 57 11.09 17.97 12.83
CA ASN A 57 10.87 16.79 13.67
C ASN A 57 11.83 15.64 13.36
N ALA A 58 12.74 15.77 12.38
CA ALA A 58 13.64 14.71 11.94
C ALA A 58 14.60 14.21 13.04
N HIS A 59 14.86 15.02 14.06
CA HIS A 59 15.71 14.67 15.20
C HIS A 59 15.02 13.75 16.23
N LYS A 60 13.70 13.61 16.15
CA LYS A 60 12.92 12.77 17.09
C LYS A 60 13.19 11.30 16.82
N LYS A 61 13.64 10.57 17.83
CA LYS A 61 14.08 9.16 17.75
C LYS A 61 13.28 8.20 18.64
N GLN A 62 12.27 8.72 19.34
CA GLN A 62 11.48 7.93 20.28
C GLN A 62 10.61 6.90 19.55
N TYR A 63 10.48 5.71 20.13
CA TYR A 63 9.51 4.74 19.68
C TYR A 63 8.09 5.26 19.90
N LEU A 64 7.25 5.05 18.91
CA LEU A 64 5.81 5.35 19.00
C LEU A 64 5.05 4.11 19.47
N PRO A 65 3.82 4.28 19.98
CA PRO A 65 2.89 3.17 20.17
C PRO A 65 2.72 2.38 18.86
N ILE A 66 2.49 1.06 18.96
CA ILE A 66 2.33 0.16 17.80
C ILE A 66 1.23 0.65 16.85
N GLN A 67 0.16 1.22 17.37
CA GLN A 67 -0.92 1.78 16.56
C GLN A 67 -0.57 3.12 15.89
N GLY A 68 0.58 3.71 16.18
CA GLY A 68 1.00 5.02 15.71
C GLY A 68 0.68 6.14 16.70
N LEU A 69 1.08 7.36 16.33
CA LEU A 69 0.98 8.56 17.16
C LEU A 69 -0.48 8.84 17.57
N PRO A 70 -0.81 8.89 18.88
CA PRO A 70 -2.18 9.07 19.36
C PRO A 70 -2.87 10.32 18.82
N GLU A 71 -2.14 11.44 18.76
CA GLU A 71 -2.65 12.72 18.26
C GLU A 71 -2.98 12.64 16.75
N LEU A 72 -2.20 11.90 15.97
CA LEU A 72 -2.49 11.68 14.54
C LEU A 72 -3.77 10.85 14.38
N ARG A 73 -3.91 9.77 15.14
CA ARG A 73 -5.11 8.91 15.13
C ARG A 73 -6.36 9.69 15.52
N GLU A 74 -6.28 10.56 16.51
CA GLU A 74 -7.40 11.44 16.91
C GLU A 74 -7.75 12.43 15.79
N LYS A 75 -6.75 13.05 15.14
CA LYS A 75 -7.00 13.95 14.00
C LYS A 75 -7.64 13.22 12.82
N ILE A 76 -7.25 11.99 12.55
CA ILE A 76 -7.87 11.15 11.51
C ILE A 76 -9.32 10.82 11.89
N SER A 77 -9.60 10.44 13.13
CA SER A 77 -10.95 10.19 13.63
C SER A 77 -11.87 11.40 13.39
N ASN A 78 -11.42 12.60 13.77
CA ASN A 78 -12.16 13.83 13.58
C ASN A 78 -12.35 14.20 12.11
N HIS A 79 -11.33 13.95 11.27
CA HIS A 79 -11.42 14.16 9.83
C HIS A 79 -12.45 13.24 9.17
N LEU A 80 -12.44 11.96 9.54
CA LEU A 80 -13.43 10.99 9.04
C LEU A 80 -14.85 11.39 9.45
N LEU A 81 -15.06 11.76 10.70
CA LEU A 81 -16.37 12.23 11.17
C LEU A 81 -16.87 13.42 10.34
N LYS A 82 -16.00 14.41 10.10
CA LYS A 82 -16.35 15.60 9.32
C LYS A 82 -16.72 15.27 7.86
N ASN A 83 -16.02 14.33 7.24
CA ASN A 83 -16.17 14.06 5.80
C ASN A 83 -17.21 12.97 5.48
N THR A 84 -17.42 12.02 6.38
CA THR A 84 -18.31 10.87 6.15
C THR A 84 -19.53 10.83 7.06
N GLY A 85 -19.55 11.67 8.11
CA GLY A 85 -20.57 11.61 9.16
C GLY A 85 -20.44 10.41 10.12
N VAL A 86 -19.47 9.52 9.87
CA VAL A 86 -19.26 8.30 10.68
C VAL A 86 -18.14 8.57 11.71
N LYS A 87 -18.45 8.32 12.99
CA LYS A 87 -17.50 8.46 14.10
C LYS A 87 -16.74 7.14 14.29
N TYR A 88 -15.44 7.17 14.04
CA TYR A 88 -14.51 6.11 14.44
C TYR A 88 -13.75 6.55 15.69
N SER A 89 -13.60 5.67 16.66
CA SER A 89 -12.68 5.91 17.78
C SER A 89 -11.24 5.87 17.29
N LYS A 90 -10.35 6.65 17.93
CA LYS A 90 -8.91 6.59 17.62
C LYS A 90 -8.31 5.19 17.85
N GLU A 91 -8.93 4.38 18.70
CA GLU A 91 -8.56 2.98 18.95
C GLU A 91 -8.83 2.07 17.74
N ASN A 92 -9.72 2.48 16.84
CA ASN A 92 -10.01 1.77 15.58
C ASN A 92 -9.09 2.18 14.43
N ILE A 93 -8.08 3.02 14.68
CA ILE A 93 -7.18 3.55 13.67
C ILE A 93 -5.77 3.02 13.92
N LEU A 94 -5.21 2.38 12.90
CA LEU A 94 -3.83 1.90 12.86
C LEU A 94 -3.07 2.71 11.80
N ILE A 95 -1.93 3.28 12.17
CA ILE A 95 -1.01 3.96 11.24
C ILE A 95 0.01 2.94 10.72
N THR A 96 0.13 2.87 9.41
CA THR A 96 1.07 1.96 8.74
C THR A 96 1.92 2.75 7.75
N PRO A 97 3.10 2.23 7.33
CA PRO A 97 3.90 2.81 6.25
C PRO A 97 3.22 2.63 4.87
N GLY A 98 2.06 3.27 4.72
CA GLY A 98 1.21 3.19 3.54
C GLY A 98 0.18 2.06 3.58
N SER A 99 -0.88 2.22 2.76
CA SER A 99 -2.01 1.29 2.67
C SER A 99 -1.62 -0.11 2.20
N LYS A 100 -0.51 -0.24 1.48
CA LYS A 100 -0.03 -1.54 0.98
C LYS A 100 0.33 -2.49 2.12
N GLU A 101 0.97 -1.99 3.17
CA GLU A 101 1.28 -2.77 4.37
C GLU A 101 0.01 -3.07 5.17
N ALA A 102 -0.86 -2.06 5.37
CA ALA A 102 -2.13 -2.28 6.05
C ALA A 102 -2.95 -3.42 5.44
N MET A 103 -3.02 -3.45 4.10
CA MET A 103 -3.73 -4.51 3.39
C MET A 103 -3.05 -5.88 3.55
N LEU A 104 -1.72 -5.95 3.50
CA LEU A 104 -1.02 -7.20 3.76
C LEU A 104 -1.31 -7.72 5.17
N LEU A 105 -1.27 -6.84 6.18
CA LEU A 105 -1.62 -7.20 7.54
C LEU A 105 -3.06 -7.74 7.64
N MET A 106 -4.01 -7.12 6.95
CA MET A 106 -5.38 -7.66 6.87
C MET A 106 -5.41 -9.05 6.25
N HIS A 107 -4.73 -9.27 5.14
CA HIS A 107 -4.72 -10.57 4.45
C HIS A 107 -4.10 -11.69 5.30
N ILE A 108 -3.10 -11.40 6.14
CA ILE A 108 -2.47 -12.41 6.99
C ILE A 108 -3.19 -12.62 8.32
N THR A 109 -4.01 -11.66 8.76
CA THR A 109 -4.73 -11.74 10.05
C THR A 109 -6.19 -12.17 9.90
N PHE A 110 -6.80 -11.89 8.75
CA PHE A 110 -8.20 -12.18 8.50
C PHE A 110 -8.36 -13.57 7.83
N ASN A 111 -9.20 -14.42 8.42
CA ASN A 111 -9.51 -15.72 7.85
C ASN A 111 -10.80 -15.62 7.02
N GLY A 112 -10.66 -15.52 5.71
CA GLY A 112 -11.81 -15.38 4.81
C GLY A 112 -11.43 -15.37 3.34
N GLU A 113 -12.43 -15.25 2.49
CA GLU A 113 -12.28 -15.09 1.05
C GLU A 113 -12.35 -13.60 0.68
N ILE A 114 -11.69 -13.22 -0.39
CA ILE A 114 -11.58 -11.83 -0.86
C ILE A 114 -12.32 -11.68 -2.15
N LEU A 115 -13.22 -10.73 -2.20
CA LEU A 115 -13.97 -10.35 -3.40
C LEU A 115 -13.40 -9.04 -3.95
N THR A 116 -12.96 -9.04 -5.19
CA THR A 116 -12.25 -7.91 -5.81
C THR A 116 -12.78 -7.64 -7.22
N PRO A 117 -13.13 -6.38 -7.58
CA PRO A 117 -13.51 -6.05 -8.94
C PRO A 117 -12.32 -6.18 -9.91
N ALA A 118 -12.59 -6.53 -11.16
CA ALA A 118 -11.61 -6.59 -12.24
C ALA A 118 -12.01 -5.58 -13.35
N PRO A 119 -11.07 -4.70 -13.82
CA PRO A 119 -9.65 -4.62 -13.47
C PRO A 119 -9.42 -3.96 -12.11
N SER A 120 -8.30 -4.32 -11.46
CA SER A 120 -7.98 -3.85 -10.11
C SER A 120 -6.47 -3.68 -9.90
N TRP A 121 -6.08 -3.18 -8.72
CA TRP A 121 -4.67 -2.97 -8.42
C TRP A 121 -3.91 -4.29 -8.33
N VAL A 122 -2.77 -4.32 -9.01
CA VAL A 122 -1.91 -5.51 -9.17
C VAL A 122 -1.41 -6.16 -7.87
N SER A 123 -1.51 -5.50 -6.73
CA SER A 123 -1.04 -6.03 -5.44
C SER A 123 -2.09 -6.84 -4.68
N TYR A 124 -3.36 -6.79 -5.05
CA TYR A 124 -4.42 -7.51 -4.31
C TYR A 124 -4.22 -9.02 -4.38
N GLU A 125 -4.05 -9.56 -5.58
CA GLU A 125 -3.86 -11.01 -5.77
C GLU A 125 -2.59 -11.55 -5.08
N PRO A 126 -1.38 -10.96 -5.26
CA PRO A 126 -0.19 -11.41 -4.56
C PRO A 126 -0.31 -11.36 -3.04
N GLN A 127 -0.96 -10.34 -2.49
CA GLN A 127 -1.16 -10.23 -1.04
C GLN A 127 -2.14 -11.28 -0.52
N ALA A 128 -3.24 -11.51 -1.23
CA ALA A 128 -4.17 -12.60 -0.93
C ALA A 128 -3.45 -13.95 -0.93
N GLN A 129 -2.60 -14.19 -1.92
CA GLN A 129 -1.79 -15.41 -2.02
C GLN A 129 -0.82 -15.56 -0.85
N ILE A 130 -0.16 -14.49 -0.41
CA ILE A 130 0.71 -14.48 0.78
C ILE A 130 -0.10 -14.84 2.04
N GLY A 131 -1.27 -14.26 2.21
CA GLY A 131 -2.19 -14.54 3.31
C GLY A 131 -2.87 -15.92 3.22
N SER A 132 -2.69 -16.64 2.10
CA SER A 132 -3.41 -17.89 1.80
C SER A 132 -4.94 -17.72 1.71
N ASN A 133 -5.39 -16.51 1.38
CA ASN A 133 -6.79 -16.20 1.15
C ASN A 133 -7.16 -16.55 -0.29
N LYS A 134 -8.37 -17.07 -0.48
CA LYS A 134 -8.95 -17.25 -1.82
C LYS A 134 -9.49 -15.91 -2.33
N ILE A 135 -9.16 -15.57 -3.58
CA ILE A 135 -9.65 -14.37 -4.24
C ILE A 135 -10.71 -14.73 -5.28
N HIS A 136 -11.80 -13.95 -5.31
CA HIS A 136 -12.84 -14.01 -6.31
C HIS A 136 -12.87 -12.69 -7.08
N TRP A 137 -12.86 -12.80 -8.38
CA TRP A 137 -12.92 -11.65 -9.27
C TRP A 137 -14.38 -11.37 -9.67
N LEU A 138 -14.78 -10.11 -9.55
CA LEU A 138 -16.02 -9.58 -10.11
C LEU A 138 -15.69 -8.87 -11.43
N GLU A 139 -16.26 -9.32 -12.49
CA GLU A 139 -16.22 -8.61 -13.78
C GLU A 139 -17.07 -7.34 -13.67
N THR A 140 -16.47 -6.17 -14.06
CA THR A 140 -17.11 -4.84 -14.01
C THR A 140 -16.97 -4.09 -15.33
#